data_b05598356096e4880863142adeaf0705
#
_entry.id   b05598356096e4880863142adeaf0705
#
_cell.length_a   1.000
_cell.length_b   1.000
_cell.length_c   1.000
_cell.angle_alpha   90.00
_cell.angle_beta   90.00
_cell.angle_gamma   90.00
#
_symmetry.space_group_name_H-M   'P 1'
#
loop_
_entity.id
_entity.type
_entity.pdbx_description
1 polymer ?
#
loop_
_entity_poly.entity_id
_entity_poly.type
_entity_poly.pdbx_seq_one_letter_code
_entity_poly.pdbx_strand_id
1 'polypeptide(L)'
;MLFESLRAKLSELSHRLSSHKLDERSVSGILEEFKMALIEGGVAFDVAEELCSSILERIDGLEFPRLKSKGEVVREVFRESFKEVLSRAGVVDLPRLVRSKASPGRPFVMVFMGINGVGKTTSMAKVAWLLQREGFSVVMACSDTFRTGALEQLIEHGRRLGVKVIRHKYGSDAAAVAFDAINYARAHGINVVLVDTAGRVHTDRNLMEEMRKVVKVTAPDLKVLVLDALTGNDAVEQCRTFSEEVGVDAVFLSKLDADEKGGIAFSVLATLGRPILFIGTGQRYEDIEKFDPDMLVRNLIGG
;
A
#
# COMPACT_ATOMS: atom_id res chain seq x y z
N MET A 1 -6.96 -6.84 -17.62
CA MET A 1 -7.90 -5.70 -17.60
C MET A 1 -7.37 -4.53 -16.79
N LEU A 2 -6.85 -4.72 -15.58
CA LEU A 2 -6.17 -3.64 -14.85
C LEU A 2 -4.99 -3.13 -15.71
N PHE A 3 -4.92 -1.82 -15.97
CA PHE A 3 -3.88 -1.17 -16.81
C PHE A 3 -3.95 -1.31 -18.34
N GLU A 4 -4.94 -1.96 -18.95
CA GLU A 4 -4.95 -2.15 -20.41
C GLU A 4 -4.97 -0.85 -21.21
N SER A 5 -5.80 0.14 -20.80
CA SER A 5 -5.87 1.44 -21.48
C SER A 5 -4.57 2.22 -21.30
N LEU A 6 -4.01 2.23 -20.10
CA LEU A 6 -2.74 2.89 -19.83
C LEU A 6 -1.60 2.23 -20.61
N ARG A 7 -1.54 0.89 -20.60
CA ARG A 7 -0.55 0.11 -21.36
C ARG A 7 -0.62 0.39 -22.86
N ALA A 8 -1.82 0.46 -23.44
CA ALA A 8 -1.98 0.75 -24.88
C ALA A 8 -1.41 2.13 -25.23
N LYS A 9 -1.75 3.17 -24.44
CA LYS A 9 -1.21 4.52 -24.59
C LYS A 9 0.31 4.56 -24.41
N LEU A 10 0.85 3.90 -23.38
CA LEU A 10 2.28 3.84 -23.13
C LEU A 10 3.04 3.14 -24.28
N SER A 11 2.48 2.08 -24.83
CA SER A 11 3.06 1.37 -25.99
C SER A 11 3.06 2.26 -27.23
N GLU A 12 1.97 2.99 -27.52
CA GLU A 12 1.88 3.92 -28.64
C GLU A 12 2.92 5.05 -28.50
N LEU A 13 3.00 5.69 -27.35
CA LEU A 13 3.92 6.79 -27.10
C LEU A 13 5.40 6.34 -27.17
N SER A 14 5.71 5.18 -26.61
CA SER A 14 7.02 4.57 -26.75
C SER A 14 7.39 4.28 -28.22
N HIS A 15 6.42 3.83 -29.03
CA HIS A 15 6.62 3.62 -30.46
C HIS A 15 6.85 4.95 -31.20
N ARG A 16 6.12 6.01 -30.87
CA ARG A 16 6.30 7.35 -31.45
C ARG A 16 7.69 7.92 -31.11
N LEU A 17 8.16 7.81 -29.87
CA LEU A 17 9.52 8.19 -29.49
C LEU A 17 10.59 7.43 -30.29
N SER A 18 10.35 6.15 -30.59
CA SER A 18 11.30 5.35 -31.35
C SER A 18 11.35 5.67 -32.83
N SER A 19 10.27 6.22 -33.40
CA SER A 19 10.12 6.49 -34.86
C SER A 19 10.51 7.90 -35.27
N HIS A 20 10.57 8.87 -34.33
CA HIS A 20 10.92 10.27 -34.63
C HIS A 20 12.43 10.54 -34.41
N LYS A 21 12.91 11.66 -34.99
CA LYS A 21 14.19 12.23 -34.55
C LYS A 21 13.99 12.66 -33.11
N LEU A 22 14.89 12.21 -32.23
CA LEU A 22 14.89 12.57 -30.80
C LEU A 22 15.45 14.01 -30.67
N ASP A 23 14.73 15.00 -31.22
CA ASP A 23 15.00 16.39 -30.86
C ASP A 23 14.22 16.73 -29.58
N GLU A 24 14.76 17.64 -28.82
CA GLU A 24 14.23 18.05 -27.49
C GLU A 24 12.76 18.43 -27.51
N ARG A 25 12.28 19.09 -28.57
CA ARG A 25 10.89 19.52 -28.72
C ARG A 25 9.94 18.35 -28.96
N SER A 26 10.33 17.40 -29.82
CA SER A 26 9.52 16.24 -30.12
C SER A 26 9.43 15.30 -28.91
N VAL A 27 10.53 15.10 -28.18
CA VAL A 27 10.56 14.30 -26.95
C VAL A 27 9.69 14.94 -25.88
N SER A 28 9.83 16.24 -25.61
CA SER A 28 9.02 16.96 -24.60
C SER A 28 7.53 16.87 -24.91
N GLY A 29 7.12 17.05 -26.17
CA GLY A 29 5.71 16.94 -26.55
C GLY A 29 5.12 15.55 -26.30
N ILE A 30 5.87 14.49 -26.62
CA ILE A 30 5.44 13.11 -26.37
C ILE A 30 5.39 12.79 -24.87
N LEU A 31 6.35 13.30 -24.07
CA LEU A 31 6.36 13.12 -22.62
C LEU A 31 5.22 13.86 -21.94
N GLU A 32 4.78 15.01 -22.44
CA GLU A 32 3.58 15.69 -21.94
C GLU A 32 2.32 14.85 -22.18
N GLU A 33 2.17 14.27 -23.37
CA GLU A 33 1.05 13.35 -23.67
C GLU A 33 1.14 12.09 -22.76
N PHE A 34 2.35 11.60 -22.48
CA PHE A 34 2.59 10.49 -21.59
C PHE A 34 2.20 10.82 -20.14
N LYS A 35 2.60 12.00 -19.64
CA LYS A 35 2.21 12.50 -18.33
C LYS A 35 0.68 12.56 -18.19
N MET A 36 0.01 13.11 -19.18
CA MET A 36 -1.46 13.16 -19.20
C MET A 36 -2.07 11.76 -19.17
N ALA A 37 -1.53 10.81 -19.92
CA ALA A 37 -2.01 9.42 -19.91
C ALA A 37 -1.82 8.74 -18.53
N LEU A 38 -0.72 9.02 -17.84
CA LEU A 38 -0.49 8.54 -16.47
C LEU A 38 -1.54 9.11 -15.50
N ILE A 39 -1.80 10.42 -15.57
CA ILE A 39 -2.79 11.10 -14.72
C ILE A 39 -4.21 10.56 -14.98
N GLU A 40 -4.60 10.40 -16.24
CA GLU A 40 -5.87 9.76 -16.62
C GLU A 40 -5.95 8.31 -16.10
N GLY A 41 -4.83 7.60 -16.07
CA GLY A 41 -4.66 6.28 -15.51
C GLY A 41 -4.65 6.23 -13.96
N GLY A 42 -4.86 7.37 -13.29
CA GLY A 42 -4.94 7.47 -11.83
C GLY A 42 -3.59 7.63 -11.13
N VAL A 43 -2.51 7.94 -11.86
CA VAL A 43 -1.22 8.32 -11.27
C VAL A 43 -1.30 9.77 -10.79
N ALA A 44 -0.78 10.05 -9.59
CA ALA A 44 -0.73 11.40 -9.04
C ALA A 44 0.15 12.31 -9.90
N PHE A 45 -0.24 13.59 -10.00
CA PHE A 45 0.41 14.57 -10.89
C PHE A 45 1.92 14.68 -10.65
N ASP A 46 2.34 14.88 -9.40
CA ASP A 46 3.74 15.02 -9.01
C ASP A 46 4.57 13.76 -9.28
N VAL A 47 3.97 12.58 -9.09
CA VAL A 47 4.60 11.29 -9.42
C VAL A 47 4.75 11.12 -10.94
N ALA A 48 3.73 11.49 -11.71
CA ALA A 48 3.79 11.45 -13.16
C ALA A 48 4.85 12.44 -13.71
N GLU A 49 4.98 13.61 -13.10
CA GLU A 49 5.98 14.61 -13.46
C GLU A 49 7.41 14.17 -13.13
N GLU A 50 7.65 13.63 -11.92
CA GLU A 50 8.95 13.04 -11.53
C GLU A 50 9.38 11.94 -12.50
N LEU A 51 8.46 11.05 -12.85
CA LEU A 51 8.73 9.96 -13.80
C LEU A 51 9.08 10.49 -15.19
N CYS A 52 8.32 11.46 -15.72
CA CYS A 52 8.59 12.06 -17.02
C CYS A 52 9.94 12.79 -17.05
N SER A 53 10.30 13.50 -15.98
CA SER A 53 11.60 14.16 -15.83
C SER A 53 12.73 13.14 -15.82
N SER A 54 12.62 12.05 -15.06
CA SER A 54 13.60 10.96 -15.06
C SER A 54 13.76 10.31 -16.43
N ILE A 55 12.68 10.12 -17.18
CA ILE A 55 12.72 9.58 -18.54
C ILE A 55 13.44 10.56 -19.49
N LEU A 56 13.14 11.86 -19.41
CA LEU A 56 13.77 12.89 -20.23
C LEU A 56 15.28 12.93 -20.03
N GLU A 57 15.74 13.00 -18.77
CA GLU A 57 17.15 13.01 -18.42
C GLU A 57 17.91 11.79 -18.98
N ARG A 58 17.26 10.61 -18.95
CA ARG A 58 17.84 9.39 -19.48
C ARG A 58 17.88 9.36 -21.01
N ILE A 59 16.87 9.94 -21.68
CA ILE A 59 16.83 10.04 -23.14
C ILE A 59 17.90 11.02 -23.65
N ASP A 60 18.10 12.14 -23.01
CA ASP A 60 19.10 13.13 -23.37
C ASP A 60 20.55 12.59 -23.30
N GLY A 61 20.80 11.63 -22.41
CA GLY A 61 22.09 10.96 -22.28
C GLY A 61 22.31 9.72 -23.15
N LEU A 62 21.36 9.39 -24.04
CA LEU A 62 21.40 8.13 -24.78
C LEU A 62 22.39 8.12 -25.96
N GLU A 63 23.36 7.23 -25.86
CA GLU A 63 24.09 6.72 -27.02
C GLU A 63 23.36 5.48 -27.58
N PHE A 64 22.91 5.53 -28.85
CA PHE A 64 22.22 4.39 -29.47
C PHE A 64 23.21 3.31 -29.91
N PRO A 65 23.21 2.12 -29.26
CA PRO A 65 24.07 1.01 -29.66
C PRO A 65 23.72 0.56 -31.09
N ARG A 66 24.73 0.28 -31.91
CA ARG A 66 24.56 -0.17 -33.30
C ARG A 66 23.73 -1.48 -33.47
N LEU A 67 23.56 -2.23 -32.38
CA LEU A 67 22.93 -3.57 -32.38
C LEU A 67 21.50 -3.59 -31.84
N LYS A 68 21.02 -2.51 -31.18
CA LYS A 68 19.63 -2.42 -30.66
C LYS A 68 18.81 -1.45 -31.53
N SER A 69 17.53 -1.75 -31.70
CA SER A 69 16.60 -0.81 -32.33
C SER A 69 16.31 0.35 -31.37
N LYS A 70 16.06 1.55 -31.92
CA LYS A 70 15.67 2.72 -31.09
C LYS A 70 14.49 2.39 -30.16
N GLY A 71 13.51 1.62 -30.64
CA GLY A 71 12.34 1.24 -29.86
C GLY A 71 12.65 0.34 -28.67
N GLU A 72 13.65 -0.54 -28.79
CA GLU A 72 14.12 -1.36 -27.66
C GLU A 72 14.80 -0.48 -26.59
N VAL A 73 15.65 0.45 -27.03
CA VAL A 73 16.36 1.35 -26.12
C VAL A 73 15.38 2.24 -25.36
N VAL A 74 14.42 2.85 -26.06
CA VAL A 74 13.39 3.68 -25.43
C VAL A 74 12.54 2.87 -24.44
N ARG A 75 12.10 1.67 -24.81
CA ARG A 75 11.35 0.80 -23.87
C ARG A 75 12.17 0.41 -22.64
N GLU A 76 13.46 0.20 -22.80
CA GLU A 76 14.38 -0.09 -21.68
C GLU A 76 14.48 1.11 -20.73
N VAL A 77 14.59 2.35 -21.24
CA VAL A 77 14.57 3.58 -20.44
C VAL A 77 13.28 3.70 -19.64
N PHE A 78 12.12 3.51 -20.26
CA PHE A 78 10.86 3.51 -19.55
C PHE A 78 10.84 2.45 -18.43
N ARG A 79 11.21 1.22 -18.77
CA ARG A 79 11.24 0.11 -17.79
C ARG A 79 12.15 0.41 -16.60
N GLU A 80 13.34 0.95 -16.86
CA GLU A 80 14.28 1.31 -15.80
C GLU A 80 13.79 2.47 -14.94
N SER A 81 13.20 3.52 -15.54
CA SER A 81 12.64 4.64 -14.78
C SER A 81 11.49 4.19 -13.87
N PHE A 82 10.58 3.35 -14.34
CA PHE A 82 9.54 2.78 -13.49
C PHE A 82 10.13 1.90 -12.38
N LYS A 83 11.09 1.03 -12.70
CA LYS A 83 11.75 0.17 -11.72
C LYS A 83 12.49 0.96 -10.65
N GLU A 84 13.14 2.04 -11.01
CA GLU A 84 13.85 2.89 -10.04
C GLU A 84 12.89 3.47 -9.01
N VAL A 85 11.77 4.04 -9.45
CA VAL A 85 10.73 4.56 -8.56
C VAL A 85 10.21 3.46 -7.63
N LEU A 86 9.88 2.29 -8.18
CA LEU A 86 9.32 1.17 -7.41
C LEU A 86 10.35 0.49 -6.49
N SER A 87 11.64 0.50 -6.85
CA SER A 87 12.70 -0.14 -6.06
C SER A 87 12.89 0.50 -4.69
N ARG A 88 12.53 1.78 -4.55
CA ARG A 88 12.60 2.52 -3.28
C ARG A 88 11.68 1.92 -2.21
N ALA A 89 10.61 1.27 -2.60
CA ALA A 89 9.60 0.73 -1.69
C ALA A 89 10.00 -0.58 -1.02
N GLY A 90 10.85 -1.39 -1.66
CA GLY A 90 11.23 -2.72 -1.17
C GLY A 90 10.08 -3.72 -1.24
N VAL A 91 10.32 -4.91 -0.71
CA VAL A 91 9.32 -6.00 -0.60
C VAL A 91 9.38 -6.60 0.81
N VAL A 92 8.24 -6.88 1.41
CA VAL A 92 8.15 -7.51 2.74
C VAL A 92 7.37 -8.83 2.63
N ASP A 93 8.02 -9.93 3.05
CA ASP A 93 7.35 -11.19 3.29
C ASP A 93 6.87 -11.24 4.74
N LEU A 94 5.58 -11.00 4.95
CA LEU A 94 4.99 -10.90 6.29
C LEU A 94 5.17 -12.19 7.11
N PRO A 95 4.89 -13.40 6.62
CA PRO A 95 5.12 -14.62 7.37
C PRO A 95 6.58 -14.78 7.83
N ARG A 96 7.52 -14.48 6.95
CA ARG A 96 8.96 -14.54 7.29
C ARG A 96 9.32 -13.50 8.35
N LEU A 97 8.78 -12.29 8.24
CA LEU A 97 9.01 -11.23 9.21
C LEU A 97 8.45 -11.60 10.58
N VAL A 98 7.23 -12.16 10.65
CA VAL A 98 6.64 -12.66 11.88
C VAL A 98 7.51 -13.76 12.50
N ARG A 99 7.94 -14.77 11.73
CA ARG A 99 8.83 -15.84 12.22
C ARG A 99 10.15 -15.31 12.79
N SER A 100 10.68 -14.22 12.23
CA SER A 100 11.95 -13.65 12.67
C SER A 100 11.85 -12.82 13.95
N LYS A 101 10.69 -12.24 14.23
CA LYS A 101 10.51 -11.29 15.35
C LYS A 101 9.66 -11.83 16.50
N ALA A 102 8.67 -12.68 16.22
CA ALA A 102 7.87 -13.31 17.27
C ALA A 102 8.67 -14.38 18.02
N SER A 103 8.56 -14.37 19.33
CA SER A 103 9.19 -15.36 20.21
C SER A 103 8.32 -15.58 21.46
N PRO A 104 8.55 -16.65 22.24
CA PRO A 104 7.82 -16.84 23.48
C PRO A 104 7.87 -15.61 24.38
N GLY A 105 6.70 -15.10 24.75
CA GLY A 105 6.55 -13.87 25.55
C GLY A 105 6.71 -12.55 24.79
N ARG A 106 7.03 -12.57 23.50
CA ARG A 106 7.10 -11.40 22.63
C ARG A 106 6.28 -11.62 21.36
N PRO A 107 4.99 -11.25 21.35
CA PRO A 107 4.18 -11.31 20.16
C PRO A 107 4.65 -10.27 19.11
N PHE A 108 4.44 -10.58 17.84
CA PHE A 108 4.57 -9.61 16.75
C PHE A 108 3.34 -8.69 16.74
N VAL A 109 3.57 -7.39 16.77
CA VAL A 109 2.47 -6.41 16.87
C VAL A 109 2.32 -5.63 15.57
N MET A 110 1.12 -5.67 14.98
CA MET A 110 0.74 -4.87 13.82
C MET A 110 -0.35 -3.88 14.19
N VAL A 111 -0.18 -2.62 13.78
CA VAL A 111 -1.19 -1.56 13.94
C VAL A 111 -1.74 -1.18 12.57
N PHE A 112 -3.06 -1.26 12.39
CA PHE A 112 -3.76 -0.89 11.17
C PHE A 112 -4.34 0.52 11.30
N MET A 113 -3.92 1.41 10.40
CA MET A 113 -4.27 2.83 10.36
C MET A 113 -4.97 3.18 9.05
N GLY A 114 -5.63 4.32 8.99
CA GLY A 114 -6.30 4.84 7.78
C GLY A 114 -7.62 5.52 8.13
N ILE A 115 -8.22 6.21 7.17
CA ILE A 115 -9.48 6.93 7.37
C ILE A 115 -10.69 6.00 7.46
N ASN A 116 -11.88 6.54 7.76
CA ASN A 116 -13.11 5.76 7.77
C ASN A 116 -13.48 5.27 6.37
N GLY A 117 -13.99 4.05 6.27
CA GLY A 117 -14.49 3.49 5.01
C GLY A 117 -13.45 2.86 4.09
N VAL A 118 -12.15 3.01 4.38
CA VAL A 118 -11.08 2.38 3.57
C VAL A 118 -10.96 0.86 3.76
N GLY A 119 -11.73 0.27 4.66
CA GLY A 119 -11.71 -1.19 4.86
C GLY A 119 -10.69 -1.70 5.87
N LYS A 120 -10.23 -0.89 6.85
CA LYS A 120 -9.25 -1.29 7.89
C LYS A 120 -9.59 -2.62 8.56
N THR A 121 -10.76 -2.69 9.19
CA THR A 121 -11.23 -3.86 9.92
C THR A 121 -11.28 -5.11 9.05
N THR A 122 -11.78 -4.98 7.82
CA THR A 122 -11.85 -6.09 6.86
C THR A 122 -10.44 -6.50 6.38
N SER A 123 -9.57 -5.55 6.08
CA SER A 123 -8.18 -5.83 5.68
C SER A 123 -7.41 -6.52 6.81
N MET A 124 -7.58 -6.07 8.05
CA MET A 124 -7.01 -6.73 9.22
C MET A 124 -7.54 -8.16 9.39
N ALA A 125 -8.83 -8.39 9.19
CA ALA A 125 -9.42 -9.74 9.25
C ALA A 125 -8.87 -10.66 8.14
N LYS A 126 -8.63 -10.16 6.93
CA LYS A 126 -7.96 -10.90 5.85
C LYS A 126 -6.51 -11.27 6.23
N VAL A 127 -5.77 -10.34 6.83
CA VAL A 127 -4.41 -10.62 7.32
C VAL A 127 -4.44 -11.65 8.46
N ALA A 128 -5.43 -11.59 9.37
CA ALA A 128 -5.61 -12.60 10.41
C ALA A 128 -5.83 -13.99 9.81
N TRP A 129 -6.72 -14.10 8.81
CA TRP A 129 -6.97 -15.33 8.08
C TRP A 129 -5.70 -15.88 7.41
N LEU A 130 -4.95 -15.03 6.72
CA LEU A 130 -3.70 -15.41 6.06
C LEU A 130 -2.67 -15.95 7.08
N LEU A 131 -2.48 -15.24 8.19
CA LEU A 131 -1.53 -15.64 9.24
C LEU A 131 -1.92 -16.96 9.92
N GLN A 132 -3.21 -17.21 10.12
CA GLN A 132 -3.68 -18.51 10.63
C GLN A 132 -3.35 -19.65 9.66
N ARG A 133 -3.50 -19.44 8.36
CA ARG A 133 -3.13 -20.42 7.33
C ARG A 133 -1.63 -20.69 7.26
N GLU A 134 -0.82 -19.72 7.66
CA GLU A 134 0.63 -19.84 7.83
C GLU A 134 1.05 -20.47 9.17
N GLY A 135 0.07 -20.89 9.99
CA GLY A 135 0.28 -21.58 11.27
C GLY A 135 0.49 -20.66 12.47
N PHE A 136 0.23 -19.36 12.35
CA PHE A 136 0.35 -18.44 13.48
C PHE A 136 -0.95 -18.34 14.28
N SER A 137 -0.82 -18.26 15.60
CA SER A 137 -1.90 -17.87 16.49
C SER A 137 -2.04 -16.33 16.48
N VAL A 138 -3.30 -15.85 16.45
CA VAL A 138 -3.60 -14.42 16.29
C VAL A 138 -4.60 -13.97 17.37
N VAL A 139 -4.45 -12.75 17.87
CA VAL A 139 -5.45 -12.01 18.65
C VAL A 139 -5.69 -10.65 18.01
N MET A 140 -6.92 -10.16 18.04
CA MET A 140 -7.30 -8.85 17.53
C MET A 140 -7.67 -7.90 18.67
N ALA A 141 -7.27 -6.63 18.57
CA ALA A 141 -7.60 -5.56 19.50
C ALA A 141 -8.50 -4.54 18.83
N CYS A 142 -9.67 -4.25 19.43
CA CYS A 142 -10.59 -3.21 18.98
C CYS A 142 -10.23 -1.87 19.63
N SER A 143 -9.30 -1.14 19.04
CA SER A 143 -8.91 0.20 19.49
C SER A 143 -9.74 1.33 18.86
N ASP A 144 -10.72 1.04 17.99
CA ASP A 144 -11.78 1.97 17.57
C ASP A 144 -12.90 1.98 18.64
N THR A 145 -12.65 2.67 19.74
CA THR A 145 -13.52 2.61 20.94
C THR A 145 -14.73 3.53 20.86
N PHE A 146 -14.79 4.43 19.89
CA PHE A 146 -15.88 5.40 19.72
C PHE A 146 -16.92 5.02 18.65
N ARG A 147 -16.73 3.88 17.98
CA ARG A 147 -17.65 3.41 16.95
C ARG A 147 -18.20 2.03 17.28
N THR A 148 -19.44 2.01 17.77
CA THR A 148 -20.13 0.77 18.15
C THR A 148 -20.18 -0.22 16.98
N GLY A 149 -20.48 0.24 15.76
CA GLY A 149 -20.52 -0.62 14.57
C GLY A 149 -19.15 -1.22 14.18
N ALA A 150 -18.05 -0.53 14.44
CA ALA A 150 -16.70 -1.09 14.23
C ALA A 150 -16.42 -2.23 15.22
N LEU A 151 -16.82 -2.06 16.47
CA LEU A 151 -16.71 -3.10 17.49
C LEU A 151 -17.51 -4.35 17.11
N GLU A 152 -18.77 -4.18 16.71
CA GLU A 152 -19.64 -5.28 16.31
C GLU A 152 -19.09 -6.03 15.10
N GLN A 153 -18.60 -5.28 14.09
CA GLN A 153 -17.95 -5.84 12.91
C GLN A 153 -16.72 -6.66 13.27
N LEU A 154 -15.85 -6.15 14.14
CA LEU A 154 -14.64 -6.86 14.54
C LEU A 154 -14.95 -8.12 15.35
N ILE A 155 -15.97 -8.09 16.22
CA ILE A 155 -16.43 -9.28 16.94
C ILE A 155 -16.93 -10.35 15.98
N GLU A 156 -17.70 -9.96 14.96
CA GLU A 156 -18.18 -10.90 13.95
C GLU A 156 -17.02 -11.52 13.15
N HIS A 157 -16.01 -10.72 12.76
CA HIS A 157 -14.80 -11.27 12.16
C HIS A 157 -14.08 -12.26 13.10
N GLY A 158 -13.94 -11.88 14.38
CA GLY A 158 -13.34 -12.76 15.38
C GLY A 158 -14.08 -14.09 15.53
N ARG A 159 -15.42 -14.04 15.57
CA ARG A 159 -16.27 -15.24 15.65
C ARG A 159 -16.09 -16.15 14.42
N ARG A 160 -16.09 -15.57 13.20
CA ARG A 160 -15.95 -16.33 11.94
C ARG A 160 -14.57 -16.96 11.80
N LEU A 161 -13.53 -16.27 12.25
CA LEU A 161 -12.15 -16.74 12.17
C LEU A 161 -11.71 -17.59 13.36
N GLY A 162 -12.54 -17.70 14.41
CA GLY A 162 -12.12 -18.33 15.66
C GLY A 162 -10.99 -17.56 16.39
N VAL A 163 -10.91 -16.24 16.18
CA VAL A 163 -9.90 -15.36 16.74
C VAL A 163 -10.45 -14.60 17.94
N LYS A 164 -9.71 -14.58 19.04
CA LYS A 164 -10.08 -13.79 20.22
C LYS A 164 -9.98 -12.30 19.89
N VAL A 165 -11.03 -11.54 20.29
CA VAL A 165 -11.06 -10.08 20.21
C VAL A 165 -10.97 -9.50 21.62
N ILE A 166 -9.97 -8.67 21.85
CA ILE A 166 -9.81 -7.86 23.07
C ILE A 166 -10.49 -6.51 22.83
N ARG A 167 -11.34 -6.11 23.75
CA ARG A 167 -12.16 -4.90 23.69
C ARG A 167 -12.42 -4.34 25.06
N HIS A 168 -12.65 -3.05 25.15
CA HIS A 168 -13.12 -2.37 26.36
C HIS A 168 -14.51 -1.76 26.16
N LYS A 169 -14.97 -1.01 27.15
CA LYS A 169 -16.23 -0.27 27.07
C LYS A 169 -16.10 0.88 26.04
N TYR A 170 -17.23 1.30 25.52
CA TYR A 170 -17.32 2.48 24.64
C TYR A 170 -16.61 3.70 25.29
N GLY A 171 -15.82 4.42 24.50
CA GLY A 171 -15.06 5.60 24.94
C GLY A 171 -13.83 5.29 25.81
N SER A 172 -13.42 4.04 25.92
CA SER A 172 -12.17 3.69 26.62
C SER A 172 -10.95 4.16 25.84
N ASP A 173 -9.80 4.24 26.51
CA ASP A 173 -8.53 4.59 25.89
C ASP A 173 -8.09 3.51 24.87
N ALA A 174 -7.96 3.91 23.61
CA ALA A 174 -7.54 3.04 22.51
C ALA A 174 -6.20 2.34 22.77
N ALA A 175 -5.25 3.06 23.39
CA ALA A 175 -3.93 2.50 23.71
C ALA A 175 -3.99 1.46 24.84
N ALA A 176 -4.92 1.61 25.80
CA ALA A 176 -5.11 0.62 26.84
C ALA A 176 -5.67 -0.70 26.29
N VAL A 177 -6.59 -0.66 25.32
CA VAL A 177 -7.11 -1.87 24.64
C VAL A 177 -5.98 -2.62 23.95
N ALA A 178 -5.15 -1.90 23.19
CA ALA A 178 -4.03 -2.49 22.47
C ALA A 178 -2.98 -3.08 23.44
N PHE A 179 -2.69 -2.39 24.54
CA PHE A 179 -1.78 -2.86 25.58
C PHE A 179 -2.28 -4.16 26.23
N ASP A 180 -3.57 -4.24 26.55
CA ASP A 180 -4.16 -5.44 27.14
C ASP A 180 -4.17 -6.62 26.15
N ALA A 181 -4.35 -6.37 24.86
CA ALA A 181 -4.21 -7.40 23.83
C ALA A 181 -2.79 -7.96 23.75
N ILE A 182 -1.76 -7.12 23.88
CA ILE A 182 -0.37 -7.54 23.95
C ILE A 182 -0.10 -8.38 25.21
N ASN A 183 -0.60 -7.95 26.35
CA ASN A 183 -0.46 -8.71 27.62
C ASN A 183 -1.19 -10.05 27.54
N TYR A 184 -2.39 -10.06 26.95
CA TYR A 184 -3.12 -11.30 26.70
C TYR A 184 -2.31 -12.25 25.81
N ALA A 185 -1.75 -11.74 24.70
CA ALA A 185 -0.93 -12.52 23.79
C ALA A 185 0.31 -13.13 24.49
N ARG A 186 0.99 -12.33 25.32
CA ARG A 186 2.14 -12.79 26.13
C ARG A 186 1.78 -13.91 27.08
N ALA A 187 0.66 -13.75 27.81
CA ALA A 187 0.20 -14.73 28.80
C ALA A 187 -0.25 -16.05 28.17
N HIS A 188 -0.71 -16.05 26.91
CA HIS A 188 -1.27 -17.21 26.23
C HIS A 188 -0.39 -17.75 25.10
N GLY A 189 0.84 -17.24 24.94
CA GLY A 189 1.76 -17.69 23.90
C GLY A 189 1.27 -17.42 22.46
N ILE A 190 0.49 -16.34 22.26
CA ILE A 190 -0.04 -15.97 20.93
C ILE A 190 1.07 -15.27 20.14
N ASN A 191 1.21 -15.64 18.85
CA ASN A 191 2.29 -15.17 18.00
C ASN A 191 2.08 -13.73 17.53
N VAL A 192 0.82 -13.32 17.21
CA VAL A 192 0.54 -12.04 16.54
C VAL A 192 -0.61 -11.30 17.21
N VAL A 193 -0.42 -10.00 17.39
CA VAL A 193 -1.44 -9.04 17.82
C VAL A 193 -1.74 -8.10 16.67
N LEU A 194 -2.99 -8.03 16.24
CA LEU A 194 -3.47 -7.10 15.23
C LEU A 194 -4.35 -6.04 15.91
N VAL A 195 -3.99 -4.77 15.74
CA VAL A 195 -4.67 -3.64 16.38
C VAL A 195 -5.44 -2.85 15.34
N ASP A 196 -6.78 -2.82 15.47
CA ASP A 196 -7.68 -2.00 14.63
C ASP A 196 -7.87 -0.64 15.28
N THR A 197 -7.42 0.43 14.65
CA THR A 197 -7.52 1.80 15.19
C THR A 197 -8.75 2.53 14.65
N ALA A 198 -9.15 3.58 15.36
CA ALA A 198 -10.17 4.50 14.87
C ALA A 198 -9.76 5.09 13.51
N GLY A 199 -10.75 5.42 12.69
CA GLY A 199 -10.56 6.13 11.44
C GLY A 199 -11.41 7.38 11.41
N ARG A 200 -10.80 8.51 11.10
CA ARG A 200 -11.44 9.77 10.76
C ARG A 200 -10.76 10.35 9.55
N VAL A 201 -11.09 11.57 9.16
CA VAL A 201 -10.32 12.24 8.10
C VAL A 201 -8.88 12.46 8.55
N HIS A 202 -7.94 12.32 7.62
CA HIS A 202 -6.49 12.41 7.90
C HIS A 202 -6.02 13.78 8.44
N THR A 203 -6.88 14.80 8.34
CA THR A 203 -6.64 16.15 8.92
C THR A 203 -7.10 16.30 10.37
N ASP A 204 -7.72 15.27 10.99
CA ASP A 204 -8.18 15.32 12.39
C ASP A 204 -6.98 15.16 13.35
N ARG A 205 -6.62 16.25 14.03
CA ARG A 205 -5.51 16.28 15.00
C ARG A 205 -5.70 15.32 16.17
N ASN A 206 -6.93 15.17 16.67
CA ASN A 206 -7.21 14.28 17.79
C ASN A 206 -6.99 12.83 17.39
N LEU A 207 -7.34 12.46 16.14
CA LEU A 207 -7.06 11.14 15.60
C LEU A 207 -5.55 10.86 15.54
N MET A 208 -4.77 11.82 15.05
CA MET A 208 -3.31 11.66 14.93
C MET A 208 -2.66 11.56 16.31
N GLU A 209 -3.12 12.33 17.29
CA GLU A 209 -2.66 12.21 18.69
C GLU A 209 -3.00 10.84 19.31
N GLU A 210 -4.22 10.35 19.10
CA GLU A 210 -4.63 9.01 19.53
C GLU A 210 -3.76 7.91 18.90
N MET A 211 -3.53 8.00 17.61
CA MET A 211 -2.68 7.03 16.88
C MET A 211 -1.23 7.08 17.37
N ARG A 212 -0.64 8.27 17.56
CA ARG A 212 0.70 8.40 18.15
C ARG A 212 0.77 7.75 19.53
N LYS A 213 -0.28 7.91 20.34
CA LYS A 213 -0.38 7.29 21.66
C LYS A 213 -0.42 5.76 21.54
N VAL A 214 -1.25 5.22 20.66
CA VAL A 214 -1.33 3.78 20.40
C VAL A 214 0.04 3.25 19.96
N VAL A 215 0.68 3.88 18.98
CA VAL A 215 2.01 3.49 18.48
C VAL A 215 3.07 3.56 19.58
N LYS A 216 3.07 4.62 20.39
CA LYS A 216 4.00 4.77 21.51
C LYS A 216 3.86 3.67 22.55
N VAL A 217 2.63 3.32 22.89
CA VAL A 217 2.33 2.31 23.94
C VAL A 217 2.58 0.89 23.45
N THR A 218 2.22 0.61 22.20
CA THR A 218 2.35 -0.74 21.63
C THR A 218 3.75 -1.04 21.09
N ALA A 219 4.54 -0.01 20.75
CA ALA A 219 5.83 -0.15 20.06
C ALA A 219 5.76 -1.21 18.95
N PRO A 220 4.90 -1.04 17.93
CA PRO A 220 4.57 -2.09 16.98
C PRO A 220 5.75 -2.48 16.11
N ASP A 221 5.79 -3.74 15.71
CA ASP A 221 6.77 -4.25 14.74
C ASP A 221 6.45 -3.78 13.31
N LEU A 222 5.17 -3.45 13.04
CA LEU A 222 4.71 -3.00 11.74
C LEU A 222 3.49 -2.07 11.84
N LYS A 223 3.61 -0.88 11.26
CA LYS A 223 2.53 0.09 11.08
C LYS A 223 2.02 0.02 9.65
N VAL A 224 0.78 -0.44 9.47
CA VAL A 224 0.16 -0.67 8.17
C VAL A 224 -0.88 0.42 7.92
N LEU A 225 -0.65 1.21 6.88
CA LEU A 225 -1.65 2.15 6.38
C LEU A 225 -2.58 1.42 5.39
N VAL A 226 -3.88 1.41 5.69
CA VAL A 226 -4.90 0.87 4.79
C VAL A 226 -5.44 2.02 3.95
N LEU A 227 -5.34 1.87 2.64
CA LEU A 227 -5.83 2.83 1.65
C LEU A 227 -6.90 2.19 0.77
N ASP A 228 -7.82 3.00 0.30
CA ASP A 228 -8.83 2.60 -0.67
C ASP A 228 -8.35 2.97 -2.08
N ALA A 229 -8.23 1.98 -2.97
CA ALA A 229 -7.76 2.18 -4.34
C ALA A 229 -8.64 3.16 -5.14
N LEU A 230 -9.90 3.33 -4.73
CA LEU A 230 -10.86 4.20 -5.42
C LEU A 230 -10.71 5.69 -5.07
N THR A 231 -9.94 6.05 -4.05
CA THR A 231 -9.83 7.45 -3.60
C THR A 231 -8.86 8.31 -4.42
N GLY A 232 -8.10 7.70 -5.34
CA GLY A 232 -7.23 8.44 -6.25
C GLY A 232 -6.20 9.32 -5.49
N ASN A 233 -6.09 10.59 -5.85
CA ASN A 233 -5.11 11.52 -5.26
C ASN A 233 -5.26 11.71 -3.75
N ASP A 234 -6.46 11.57 -3.19
CA ASP A 234 -6.67 11.65 -1.73
C ASP A 234 -5.89 10.55 -0.99
N ALA A 235 -5.71 9.36 -1.58
CA ALA A 235 -4.84 8.32 -1.01
C ALA A 235 -3.38 8.77 -0.91
N VAL A 236 -2.89 9.57 -1.85
CA VAL A 236 -1.52 10.12 -1.82
C VAL A 236 -1.37 11.14 -0.68
N GLU A 237 -2.35 12.01 -0.49
CA GLU A 237 -2.37 12.95 0.64
C GLU A 237 -2.44 12.21 1.99
N GLN A 238 -3.24 11.16 2.07
CA GLN A 238 -3.26 10.27 3.24
C GLN A 238 -1.88 9.67 3.50
N CYS A 239 -1.20 9.18 2.45
CA CYS A 239 0.16 8.64 2.57
C CYS A 239 1.11 9.63 3.22
N ARG A 240 1.14 10.88 2.76
CA ARG A 240 2.00 11.93 3.29
C ARG A 240 1.68 12.22 4.75
N THR A 241 0.41 12.52 5.03
CA THR A 241 -0.03 12.89 6.37
C THR A 241 0.26 11.79 7.41
N PHE A 242 -0.13 10.54 7.12
CA PHE A 242 0.13 9.44 8.05
C PHE A 242 1.62 9.14 8.20
N SER A 243 2.41 9.28 7.13
CA SER A 243 3.86 9.06 7.19
C SER A 243 4.55 10.09 8.06
N GLU A 244 4.19 11.37 7.94
CA GLU A 244 4.76 12.48 8.71
C GLU A 244 4.34 12.44 10.17
N GLU A 245 3.05 12.19 10.42
CA GLU A 245 2.45 12.31 11.74
C GLU A 245 2.67 11.08 12.65
N VAL A 246 2.65 9.89 12.08
CA VAL A 246 2.67 8.63 12.84
C VAL A 246 3.79 7.70 12.37
N GLY A 247 4.21 7.86 11.13
CA GLY A 247 5.10 6.96 10.42
C GLY A 247 4.34 5.75 9.85
N VAL A 248 4.75 5.31 8.66
CA VAL A 248 4.17 4.16 7.94
C VAL A 248 5.31 3.22 7.57
N ASP A 249 5.15 1.92 7.85
CA ASP A 249 6.14 0.91 7.50
C ASP A 249 5.72 0.13 6.24
N ALA A 250 4.40 0.01 6.00
CA ALA A 250 3.85 -0.69 4.85
C ALA A 250 2.40 -0.27 4.56
N VAL A 251 1.90 -0.63 3.38
CA VAL A 251 0.54 -0.32 2.93
C VAL A 251 -0.26 -1.60 2.68
N PHE A 252 -1.55 -1.56 2.97
CA PHE A 252 -2.56 -2.46 2.44
C PHE A 252 -3.48 -1.68 1.50
N LEU A 253 -3.48 -2.02 0.22
CA LEU A 253 -4.35 -1.36 -0.76
C LEU A 253 -5.63 -2.17 -0.93
N SER A 254 -6.74 -1.65 -0.45
CA SER A 254 -8.05 -2.30 -0.48
C SER A 254 -8.82 -1.94 -1.74
N LYS A 255 -9.84 -2.74 -2.08
CA LYS A 255 -10.80 -2.51 -3.17
C LYS A 255 -10.17 -2.36 -4.56
N LEU A 256 -9.02 -3.00 -4.78
CA LEU A 256 -8.35 -2.95 -6.08
C LEU A 256 -9.16 -3.66 -7.20
N ASP A 257 -10.04 -4.57 -6.83
CA ASP A 257 -11.01 -5.22 -7.72
C ASP A 257 -11.99 -4.24 -8.39
N ALA A 258 -12.22 -3.10 -7.76
CA ALA A 258 -13.10 -2.05 -8.29
C ALA A 258 -12.32 -0.89 -8.96
N ASP A 259 -10.98 -0.90 -8.89
CA ASP A 259 -10.15 0.10 -9.56
C ASP A 259 -9.83 -0.34 -11.01
N GLU A 260 -10.46 0.32 -11.98
CA GLU A 260 -10.22 0.07 -13.40
C GLU A 260 -8.90 0.68 -13.91
N LYS A 261 -8.35 1.65 -13.20
CA LYS A 261 -7.20 2.47 -13.64
C LYS A 261 -5.86 1.91 -13.18
N GLY A 262 -5.74 1.54 -11.91
CA GLY A 262 -4.56 0.91 -11.32
C GLY A 262 -3.39 1.83 -11.00
N GLY A 263 -3.40 3.08 -11.44
CA GLY A 263 -2.28 4.03 -11.24
C GLY A 263 -2.01 4.38 -9.78
N ILE A 264 -3.01 4.20 -8.92
CA ILE A 264 -2.88 4.51 -7.49
C ILE A 264 -1.80 3.69 -6.79
N ALA A 265 -1.64 2.41 -7.14
CA ALA A 265 -0.60 1.57 -6.57
C ALA A 265 0.81 2.12 -6.86
N PHE A 266 1.04 2.61 -8.09
CA PHE A 266 2.28 3.27 -8.47
C PHE A 266 2.50 4.56 -7.67
N SER A 267 1.48 5.41 -7.56
CA SER A 267 1.56 6.67 -6.81
C SER A 267 1.88 6.45 -5.33
N VAL A 268 1.23 5.48 -4.70
CA VAL A 268 1.46 5.14 -3.28
C VAL A 268 2.90 4.68 -3.06
N LEU A 269 3.43 3.80 -3.92
CA LEU A 269 4.80 3.32 -3.82
C LEU A 269 5.82 4.45 -4.03
N ALA A 270 5.60 5.28 -5.05
CA ALA A 270 6.46 6.42 -5.36
C ALA A 270 6.50 7.44 -4.21
N THR A 271 5.33 7.79 -3.67
CA THR A 271 5.20 8.81 -2.62
C THR A 271 5.79 8.37 -1.29
N LEU A 272 5.53 7.12 -0.87
CA LEU A 272 5.95 6.63 0.44
C LEU A 272 7.36 6.02 0.46
N GLY A 273 7.82 5.46 -0.65
CA GLY A 273 9.00 4.60 -0.64
C GLY A 273 8.86 3.42 0.34
N ARG A 274 7.63 2.93 0.55
CA ARG A 274 7.31 1.83 1.45
C ARG A 274 6.53 0.74 0.73
N PRO A 275 6.70 -0.55 1.10
CA PRO A 275 6.08 -1.65 0.39
C PRO A 275 4.55 -1.66 0.53
N ILE A 276 3.86 -1.99 -0.55
CA ILE A 276 2.51 -2.53 -0.47
C ILE A 276 2.65 -4.00 -0.11
N LEU A 277 2.13 -4.40 1.07
CA LEU A 277 2.16 -5.80 1.54
C LEU A 277 1.16 -6.64 0.77
N PHE A 278 -0.05 -6.13 0.72
CA PHE A 278 -1.20 -6.85 0.16
C PHE A 278 -2.13 -5.91 -0.59
N ILE A 279 -2.84 -6.50 -1.52
CA ILE A 279 -3.98 -5.91 -2.19
C ILE A 279 -5.23 -6.71 -1.84
N GLY A 280 -6.35 -6.00 -1.62
CA GLY A 280 -7.66 -6.58 -1.44
C GLY A 280 -8.38 -6.65 -2.79
N THR A 281 -8.76 -7.87 -3.20
CA THR A 281 -9.33 -8.16 -4.52
C THR A 281 -10.77 -8.67 -4.44
N GLY A 282 -11.50 -8.35 -3.36
CA GLY A 282 -12.89 -8.75 -3.16
C GLY A 282 -13.32 -8.73 -1.70
N GLN A 283 -14.44 -9.37 -1.38
CA GLN A 283 -15.10 -9.29 -0.06
C GLN A 283 -14.74 -10.45 0.87
N ARG A 284 -14.32 -11.62 0.35
CA ARG A 284 -14.00 -12.81 1.14
C ARG A 284 -12.63 -12.69 1.79
N TYR A 285 -12.33 -13.50 2.80
CA TYR A 285 -11.04 -13.47 3.48
C TYR A 285 -9.89 -13.90 2.56
N GLU A 286 -10.15 -14.86 1.69
CA GLU A 286 -9.20 -15.33 0.66
C GLU A 286 -8.92 -14.31 -0.45
N ASP A 287 -9.77 -13.29 -0.63
CA ASP A 287 -9.59 -12.24 -1.64
C ASP A 287 -8.50 -11.24 -1.17
N ILE A 288 -7.33 -11.76 -0.89
CA ILE A 288 -6.10 -11.04 -0.49
C ILE A 288 -4.93 -11.61 -1.30
N GLU A 289 -4.16 -10.75 -1.92
CA GLU A 289 -3.00 -11.14 -2.71
C GLU A 289 -1.75 -10.37 -2.27
N LYS A 290 -0.58 -11.01 -2.35
CA LYS A 290 0.69 -10.32 -2.18
C LYS A 290 0.89 -9.37 -3.35
N PHE A 291 1.34 -8.16 -3.05
CA PHE A 291 1.67 -7.22 -4.11
C PHE A 291 3.07 -7.54 -4.68
N ASP A 292 3.15 -7.59 -6.03
CA ASP A 292 4.39 -7.77 -6.77
C ASP A 292 4.68 -6.50 -7.61
N PRO A 293 5.67 -5.67 -7.22
CA PRO A 293 6.04 -4.48 -7.98
C PRO A 293 6.49 -4.81 -9.42
N ASP A 294 7.14 -5.94 -9.62
CA ASP A 294 7.58 -6.35 -10.97
C ASP A 294 6.38 -6.70 -11.87
N MET A 295 5.31 -7.23 -11.30
CA MET A 295 4.05 -7.45 -12.03
C MET A 295 3.44 -6.12 -12.47
N LEU A 296 3.50 -5.08 -11.64
CA LEU A 296 3.02 -3.74 -11.99
C LEU A 296 3.79 -3.20 -13.22
N VAL A 297 5.13 -3.28 -13.20
CA VAL A 297 5.97 -2.85 -14.34
C VAL A 297 5.64 -3.64 -15.61
N ARG A 298 5.55 -4.97 -15.51
CA ARG A 298 5.19 -5.84 -16.67
C ARG A 298 3.81 -5.50 -17.23
N ASN A 299 2.85 -5.19 -16.37
CA ASN A 299 1.50 -4.84 -16.80
C ASN A 299 1.43 -3.44 -17.45
N LEU A 300 2.24 -2.49 -17.01
CA LEU A 300 2.27 -1.13 -17.54
C LEU A 300 3.05 -1.02 -18.87
N ILE A 301 4.22 -1.66 -18.97
CA ILE A 301 5.15 -1.41 -20.09
C ILE A 301 5.13 -2.57 -21.11
N GLY A 302 4.58 -3.73 -20.73
CA GLY A 302 4.68 -4.95 -21.50
C GLY A 302 5.99 -5.67 -21.27
N GLY A 303 5.97 -6.98 -21.44
CA GLY A 303 7.17 -7.83 -21.34
C GLY A 303 8.13 -7.63 -22.50
#